data_c0e614250753782e37d7695c589b8047
#
_entry.id   c0e614250753782e37d7695c589b8047
#
_cell.length_a   1.000
_cell.length_b   1.000
_cell.length_c   1.000
_cell.angle_alpha   90.00
_cell.angle_beta   90.00
_cell.angle_gamma   90.00
#
_symmetry.space_group_name_H-M   'P 1'
#
loop_
_entity.id
_entity.type
_entity.pdbx_description
1 polymer ?
#
loop_
_entity_poly.entity_id
_entity_poly.type
_entity_poly.pdbx_seq_one_letter_code
_entity_poly.pdbx_strand_id
1 'polypeptide(L)'
;MADYDYDLFIIGAGSGGVRAGRMATSYGARVGIAEDSRVGGTCVIRGCVPKKLLVYASQFAEDFEWSHGYGWTVEGAAFDWATLIANKDKEIDRLNGLYLQTLKNNNVVLHEARAELVDAHTVRLTNDGKETGRVTADKILIATGGWPAMPDLPGIEHAITSNEAFYLPELPRRIVIAGGGYIAVEFAGIFNGLGSQVIQLYRSEQILRGFDQDIRDTVAAEMRKKGIDLRVNCSLIARIDRQPDGSLLVTQENGTTIETDAVMYAIGRDPKTKGMNLAEVGVTLDEIGAIIIDDDFRTSVPNIFALGDVTHRFQLTPVAIAEAMAFTATQFANRPTTMDYRDIPTAVFTQPPVGTCGLTEHEARERYDEIDIYKADFRPMIHTLGGSSERTMMKLIVDAKTDRVLGAHMVGHDAGEIIQGIGIAIKCGATKAQFDATVAIHPTAAEEFVTMRTPVPRLKQAAE
;
A
#
# COMPACT_ATOMS: atom_id res chain seq x y z
N MET A 1 -22.44 6.31 -36.11
CA MET A 1 -21.51 5.92 -35.01
C MET A 1 -20.89 4.62 -35.45
N ALA A 2 -19.57 4.42 -35.27
CA ALA A 2 -18.94 3.14 -35.52
C ALA A 2 -19.58 2.08 -34.59
N ASP A 3 -19.81 0.90 -35.12
CA ASP A 3 -20.44 -0.19 -34.34
C ASP A 3 -19.31 -0.99 -33.68
N TYR A 4 -18.96 -0.60 -32.43
CA TYR A 4 -17.95 -1.29 -31.63
C TYR A 4 -18.59 -2.44 -30.83
N ASP A 5 -17.79 -3.47 -30.49
CA ASP A 5 -18.23 -4.57 -29.62
C ASP A 5 -18.62 -4.03 -28.23
N TYR A 6 -17.86 -3.07 -27.71
CA TYR A 6 -18.04 -2.45 -26.38
C TYR A 6 -18.06 -0.93 -26.44
N ASP A 7 -18.80 -0.32 -25.54
CA ASP A 7 -18.73 1.12 -25.28
C ASP A 7 -17.51 1.44 -24.40
N LEU A 8 -17.10 0.49 -23.54
CA LEU A 8 -15.87 0.51 -22.75
C LEU A 8 -15.21 -0.86 -22.73
N PHE A 9 -13.93 -0.91 -23.09
CA PHE A 9 -13.10 -2.09 -22.83
C PHE A 9 -12.03 -1.76 -21.81
N ILE A 10 -11.90 -2.62 -20.76
CA ILE A 10 -11.00 -2.41 -19.63
C ILE A 10 -9.87 -3.44 -19.70
N ILE A 11 -8.63 -2.97 -19.57
CA ILE A 11 -7.43 -3.83 -19.49
C ILE A 11 -6.98 -3.86 -18.03
N GLY A 12 -7.22 -5.01 -17.36
CA GLY A 12 -6.92 -5.27 -15.96
C GLY A 12 -8.16 -5.28 -15.07
N ALA A 13 -8.42 -6.43 -14.42
CA ALA A 13 -9.52 -6.63 -13.50
C ALA A 13 -9.10 -6.51 -12.01
N GLY A 14 -8.25 -5.51 -11.71
CA GLY A 14 -7.94 -5.08 -10.35
C GLY A 14 -9.05 -4.18 -9.77
N SER A 15 -8.76 -3.55 -8.61
CA SER A 15 -9.72 -2.74 -7.86
C SER A 15 -10.34 -1.62 -8.69
N GLY A 16 -9.52 -0.89 -9.46
CA GLY A 16 -9.98 0.19 -10.33
C GLY A 16 -10.80 -0.34 -11.52
N GLY A 17 -10.29 -1.36 -12.23
CA GLY A 17 -10.95 -1.93 -13.40
C GLY A 17 -12.32 -2.54 -13.08
N VAL A 18 -12.41 -3.35 -12.01
CA VAL A 18 -13.69 -3.94 -11.57
C VAL A 18 -14.69 -2.85 -11.15
N ARG A 19 -14.21 -1.80 -10.46
CA ARG A 19 -15.07 -0.67 -10.07
C ARG A 19 -15.56 0.07 -11.31
N ALA A 20 -14.68 0.38 -12.26
CA ALA A 20 -15.04 1.08 -13.50
C ALA A 20 -16.05 0.27 -14.32
N GLY A 21 -15.83 -1.04 -14.48
CA GLY A 21 -16.73 -1.92 -15.22
C GLY A 21 -18.14 -1.93 -14.63
N ARG A 22 -18.26 -2.14 -13.33
CA ARG A 22 -19.53 -2.11 -12.59
C ARG A 22 -20.27 -0.79 -12.75
N MET A 23 -19.56 0.31 -12.61
CA MET A 23 -20.20 1.63 -12.65
C MET A 23 -20.61 2.01 -14.07
N ALA A 24 -19.77 1.71 -15.08
CA ALA A 24 -20.11 2.00 -16.47
C ALA A 24 -21.35 1.22 -16.92
N THR A 25 -21.49 -0.06 -16.55
CA THR A 25 -22.71 -0.84 -16.85
C THR A 25 -23.94 -0.29 -16.15
N SER A 26 -23.80 0.21 -14.90
CA SER A 26 -24.93 0.85 -14.19
C SER A 26 -25.44 2.13 -14.88
N TYR A 27 -24.62 2.73 -15.75
CA TYR A 27 -24.97 3.86 -16.61
C TYR A 27 -25.38 3.43 -18.03
N GLY A 28 -25.54 2.13 -18.27
CA GLY A 28 -26.04 1.58 -19.52
C GLY A 28 -24.97 1.22 -20.56
N ALA A 29 -23.68 1.31 -20.24
CA ALA A 29 -22.60 0.95 -21.15
C ALA A 29 -22.46 -0.58 -21.33
N ARG A 30 -22.13 -1.03 -22.55
CA ARG A 30 -21.66 -2.39 -22.82
C ARG A 30 -20.19 -2.46 -22.45
N VAL A 31 -19.81 -3.32 -21.48
CA VAL A 31 -18.45 -3.36 -20.94
C VAL A 31 -17.81 -4.74 -21.10
N GLY A 32 -16.62 -4.76 -21.70
CA GLY A 32 -15.70 -5.88 -21.68
C GLY A 32 -14.53 -5.58 -20.74
N ILE A 33 -13.98 -6.59 -20.08
CA ILE A 33 -12.79 -6.51 -19.23
C ILE A 33 -11.87 -7.69 -19.48
N ALA A 34 -10.57 -7.44 -19.64
CA ALA A 34 -9.55 -8.48 -19.79
C ALA A 34 -8.68 -8.58 -18.53
N GLU A 35 -8.37 -9.82 -18.13
CA GLU A 35 -7.44 -10.12 -17.02
C GLU A 35 -6.55 -11.31 -17.40
N ASP A 36 -5.23 -11.15 -17.25
CA ASP A 36 -4.23 -12.16 -17.58
C ASP A 36 -3.86 -13.09 -16.40
N SER A 37 -4.49 -12.89 -15.24
CA SER A 37 -4.25 -13.66 -14.02
C SER A 37 -5.57 -13.92 -13.29
N ARG A 38 -5.72 -13.43 -12.07
CA ARG A 38 -6.94 -13.61 -11.26
C ARG A 38 -7.65 -12.28 -11.03
N VAL A 39 -8.97 -12.28 -11.23
CA VAL A 39 -9.84 -11.12 -10.94
C VAL A 39 -9.73 -10.71 -9.48
N GLY A 40 -9.63 -9.40 -9.22
CA GLY A 40 -9.38 -8.81 -7.89
C GLY A 40 -8.03 -8.11 -7.82
N GLY A 41 -7.09 -8.45 -8.73
CA GLY A 41 -5.79 -7.78 -8.88
C GLY A 41 -4.90 -7.89 -7.64
N THR A 42 -3.88 -7.03 -7.57
CA THR A 42 -2.88 -7.07 -6.50
C THR A 42 -3.53 -7.03 -5.11
N CYS A 43 -4.45 -6.12 -4.85
CA CYS A 43 -5.02 -5.91 -3.51
C CYS A 43 -5.65 -7.18 -2.93
N VAL A 44 -6.47 -7.88 -3.71
CA VAL A 44 -7.21 -9.06 -3.24
C VAL A 44 -6.33 -10.30 -3.25
N ILE A 45 -5.56 -10.51 -4.34
CA ILE A 45 -4.90 -11.79 -4.60
C ILE A 45 -3.51 -11.89 -3.93
N ARG A 46 -2.73 -10.79 -3.97
CA ARG A 46 -1.30 -10.78 -3.56
C ARG A 46 -0.85 -9.43 -2.99
N GLY A 47 -1.71 -8.79 -2.18
CA GLY A 47 -1.43 -7.47 -1.61
C GLY A 47 -2.14 -7.24 -0.29
N CYS A 48 -3.02 -6.23 -0.24
CA CYS A 48 -3.63 -5.72 0.98
C CYS A 48 -4.32 -6.80 1.82
N VAL A 49 -5.13 -7.66 1.19
CA VAL A 49 -5.92 -8.67 1.93
C VAL A 49 -5.02 -9.75 2.51
N PRO A 50 -4.24 -10.52 1.72
CA PRO A 50 -3.38 -11.55 2.29
C PRO A 50 -2.36 -10.97 3.27
N LYS A 51 -1.80 -9.78 2.98
CA LYS A 51 -0.88 -9.10 3.90
C LYS A 51 -1.53 -8.83 5.26
N LYS A 52 -2.76 -8.31 5.29
CA LYS A 52 -3.45 -8.00 6.55
C LYS A 52 -3.75 -9.27 7.36
N LEU A 53 -4.07 -10.38 6.69
CA LEU A 53 -4.23 -11.68 7.36
C LEU A 53 -2.92 -12.15 8.01
N LEU A 54 -1.79 -11.99 7.33
CA LEU A 54 -0.47 -12.30 7.90
C LEU A 54 -0.09 -11.36 9.06
N VAL A 55 -0.44 -10.07 8.98
CA VAL A 55 -0.26 -9.12 10.09
C VAL A 55 -1.04 -9.57 11.32
N TYR A 56 -2.31 -9.95 11.17
CA TYR A 56 -3.09 -10.47 12.30
C TYR A 56 -2.47 -11.73 12.91
N ALA A 57 -2.01 -12.66 12.07
CA ALA A 57 -1.35 -13.87 12.56
C ALA A 57 -0.08 -13.55 13.37
N SER A 58 0.71 -12.57 12.91
CA SER A 58 1.96 -12.18 13.59
C SER A 58 1.73 -11.44 14.91
N GLN A 59 0.56 -10.83 15.12
CA GLN A 59 0.21 -10.16 16.37
C GLN A 59 -0.08 -11.15 17.52
N PHE A 60 -0.64 -12.33 17.23
CA PHE A 60 -0.95 -13.31 18.27
C PHE A 60 0.24 -13.72 19.13
N ALA A 61 1.45 -13.77 18.56
CA ALA A 61 2.65 -14.12 19.33
C ALA A 61 2.90 -13.10 20.45
N GLU A 62 2.78 -11.81 20.16
CA GLU A 62 2.91 -10.74 21.15
C GLU A 62 1.74 -10.76 22.15
N ASP A 63 0.50 -10.97 21.66
CA ASP A 63 -0.69 -11.07 22.52
C ASP A 63 -0.54 -12.20 23.54
N PHE A 64 -0.01 -13.35 23.15
CA PHE A 64 0.27 -14.45 24.07
C PHE A 64 1.37 -14.08 25.07
N GLU A 65 2.43 -13.42 24.66
CA GLU A 65 3.54 -13.03 25.51
C GLU A 65 3.09 -12.13 26.67
N TRP A 66 2.36 -11.04 26.38
CA TRP A 66 1.97 -10.09 27.44
C TRP A 66 0.64 -10.42 28.12
N SER A 67 -0.12 -11.42 27.66
CA SER A 67 -1.40 -11.83 28.25
C SER A 67 -1.30 -12.30 29.70
N HIS A 68 -0.11 -12.78 30.14
CA HIS A 68 0.13 -13.19 31.51
C HIS A 68 -0.16 -12.08 32.54
N GLY A 69 0.12 -10.82 32.20
CA GLY A 69 -0.20 -9.68 33.05
C GLY A 69 -1.70 -9.47 33.29
N TYR A 70 -2.54 -10.07 32.42
CA TYR A 70 -3.99 -10.08 32.52
C TYR A 70 -4.55 -11.39 33.14
N GLY A 71 -3.66 -12.23 33.68
CA GLY A 71 -4.03 -13.47 34.37
C GLY A 71 -4.22 -14.67 33.45
N TRP A 72 -3.84 -14.57 32.17
CA TRP A 72 -3.88 -15.72 31.26
C TRP A 72 -2.58 -16.53 31.35
N THR A 73 -2.71 -17.84 31.38
CA THR A 73 -1.60 -18.77 31.20
C THR A 73 -1.77 -19.44 29.84
N VAL A 74 -0.86 -19.14 28.92
CA VAL A 74 -0.85 -19.75 27.59
C VAL A 74 0.26 -20.78 27.55
N GLU A 75 -0.11 -22.08 27.61
CA GLU A 75 0.84 -23.18 27.54
C GLU A 75 0.84 -23.79 26.12
N GLY A 76 2.02 -24.10 25.59
CA GLY A 76 2.16 -24.87 24.35
C GLY A 76 1.67 -24.16 23.09
N ALA A 77 1.67 -22.81 23.07
CA ALA A 77 1.38 -22.07 21.85
C ALA A 77 2.40 -22.45 20.77
N ALA A 78 1.90 -22.94 19.63
CA ALA A 78 2.72 -23.30 18.48
C ALA A 78 2.13 -22.66 17.22
N PHE A 79 3.00 -22.16 16.35
CA PHE A 79 2.61 -21.60 15.08
C PHE A 79 2.89 -22.60 13.95
N ASP A 80 1.90 -22.79 13.06
CA ASP A 80 2.03 -23.61 11.86
C ASP A 80 1.79 -22.77 10.61
N TRP A 81 2.87 -22.50 9.87
CA TRP A 81 2.86 -21.73 8.63
C TRP A 81 1.96 -22.35 7.56
N ALA A 82 2.01 -23.67 7.40
CA ALA A 82 1.23 -24.37 6.37
C ALA A 82 -0.29 -24.17 6.59
N THR A 83 -0.74 -24.25 7.84
CA THR A 83 -2.14 -23.98 8.21
C THR A 83 -2.53 -22.52 7.89
N LEU A 84 -1.68 -21.55 8.24
CA LEU A 84 -1.95 -20.14 7.94
C LEU A 84 -2.08 -19.91 6.43
N ILE A 85 -1.14 -20.42 5.63
CA ILE A 85 -1.16 -20.26 4.17
C ILE A 85 -2.39 -20.92 3.56
N ALA A 86 -2.72 -22.14 3.95
CA ALA A 86 -3.90 -22.85 3.45
C ALA A 86 -5.21 -22.10 3.76
N ASN A 87 -5.36 -21.56 4.97
CA ASN A 87 -6.53 -20.78 5.36
C ASN A 87 -6.59 -19.44 4.62
N LYS A 88 -5.46 -18.77 4.47
CA LYS A 88 -5.34 -17.55 3.66
C LYS A 88 -5.75 -17.83 2.20
N ASP A 89 -5.23 -18.90 1.58
CA ASP A 89 -5.55 -19.24 0.19
C ASP A 89 -7.04 -19.50 0.00
N LYS A 90 -7.65 -20.25 0.91
CA LYS A 90 -9.11 -20.48 0.91
C LYS A 90 -9.90 -19.17 0.97
N GLU A 91 -9.48 -18.21 1.78
CA GLU A 91 -10.14 -16.90 1.87
C GLU A 91 -9.95 -16.09 0.58
N ILE A 92 -8.73 -16.11 -0.01
CA ILE A 92 -8.47 -15.44 -1.27
C ILE A 92 -9.30 -16.05 -2.42
N ASP A 93 -9.45 -17.37 -2.46
CA ASP A 93 -10.29 -18.06 -3.44
C ASP A 93 -11.76 -17.67 -3.29
N ARG A 94 -12.26 -17.58 -2.05
CA ARG A 94 -13.61 -17.10 -1.76
C ARG A 94 -13.83 -15.67 -2.27
N LEU A 95 -12.87 -14.78 -2.00
CA LEU A 95 -12.94 -13.38 -2.45
C LEU A 95 -12.86 -13.27 -3.98
N ASN A 96 -11.96 -14.02 -4.62
CA ASN A 96 -11.90 -14.07 -6.08
C ASN A 96 -13.25 -14.49 -6.68
N GLY A 97 -13.89 -15.52 -6.11
CA GLY A 97 -15.24 -15.95 -6.51
C GLY A 97 -16.30 -14.83 -6.39
N LEU A 98 -16.24 -14.02 -5.31
CA LEU A 98 -17.12 -12.87 -5.13
C LEU A 98 -16.89 -11.78 -6.19
N TYR A 99 -15.63 -11.54 -6.59
CA TYR A 99 -15.30 -10.58 -7.65
C TYR A 99 -15.80 -11.07 -9.01
N LEU A 100 -15.61 -12.35 -9.35
CA LEU A 100 -16.17 -12.97 -10.55
C LEU A 100 -17.70 -12.85 -10.59
N GLN A 101 -18.37 -13.17 -9.47
CA GLN A 101 -19.83 -13.02 -9.36
C GLN A 101 -20.26 -11.57 -9.50
N THR A 102 -19.48 -10.62 -8.99
CA THR A 102 -19.74 -9.19 -9.12
C THR A 102 -19.70 -8.74 -10.57
N LEU A 103 -18.71 -9.16 -11.36
CA LEU A 103 -18.64 -8.86 -12.80
C LEU A 103 -19.86 -9.44 -13.51
N LYS A 104 -20.18 -10.72 -13.27
CA LYS A 104 -21.33 -11.41 -13.86
C LYS A 104 -22.66 -10.73 -13.54
N ASN A 105 -22.90 -10.39 -12.27
CA ASN A 105 -24.15 -9.75 -11.82
C ASN A 105 -24.35 -8.35 -12.43
N ASN A 106 -23.27 -7.72 -12.86
CA ASN A 106 -23.30 -6.40 -13.51
C ASN A 106 -23.17 -6.49 -15.04
N ASN A 107 -23.29 -7.69 -15.63
CA ASN A 107 -23.17 -7.91 -17.08
C ASN A 107 -21.87 -7.39 -17.70
N VAL A 108 -20.77 -7.42 -16.95
CA VAL A 108 -19.42 -7.14 -17.47
C VAL A 108 -18.89 -8.42 -18.09
N VAL A 109 -18.52 -8.39 -19.38
CA VAL A 109 -17.99 -9.55 -20.09
C VAL A 109 -16.52 -9.73 -19.76
N LEU A 110 -16.17 -10.81 -19.05
CA LEU A 110 -14.80 -11.13 -18.70
C LEU A 110 -14.12 -11.91 -19.84
N HIS A 111 -12.95 -11.44 -20.24
CA HIS A 111 -12.01 -12.13 -21.10
C HIS A 111 -10.79 -12.56 -20.27
N GLU A 112 -10.65 -13.85 -20.00
CA GLU A 112 -9.46 -14.41 -19.31
C GLU A 112 -8.31 -14.48 -20.32
N ALA A 113 -7.65 -13.36 -20.56
CA ALA A 113 -6.63 -13.19 -21.56
C ALA A 113 -5.74 -11.97 -21.25
N ARG A 114 -4.50 -12.02 -21.74
CA ARG A 114 -3.66 -10.84 -21.85
C ARG A 114 -4.17 -9.94 -22.97
N ALA A 115 -4.27 -8.65 -22.70
CA ALA A 115 -4.74 -7.64 -23.64
C ALA A 115 -3.61 -6.72 -24.09
N GLU A 116 -3.58 -6.41 -25.38
CA GLU A 116 -2.58 -5.57 -26.04
C GLU A 116 -3.27 -4.67 -27.08
N LEU A 117 -2.91 -3.40 -27.12
CA LEU A 117 -3.48 -2.47 -28.09
C LEU A 117 -2.94 -2.76 -29.51
N VAL A 118 -3.82 -2.79 -30.49
CA VAL A 118 -3.48 -2.86 -31.92
C VAL A 118 -3.54 -1.47 -32.53
N ASP A 119 -4.57 -0.71 -32.18
CA ASP A 119 -4.78 0.69 -32.53
C ASP A 119 -5.61 1.37 -31.43
N ALA A 120 -6.08 2.60 -31.67
CA ALA A 120 -6.83 3.37 -30.69
C ALA A 120 -8.17 2.70 -30.26
N HIS A 121 -8.74 1.82 -31.04
CA HIS A 121 -10.05 1.19 -30.80
C HIS A 121 -10.02 -0.35 -30.78
N THR A 122 -8.89 -0.97 -31.13
CA THR A 122 -8.77 -2.41 -31.27
C THR A 122 -7.82 -2.99 -30.23
N VAL A 123 -8.29 -3.99 -29.49
CA VAL A 123 -7.51 -4.75 -28.52
C VAL A 123 -7.37 -6.19 -28.97
N ARG A 124 -6.14 -6.68 -29.04
CA ARG A 124 -5.78 -8.08 -29.25
C ARG A 124 -5.78 -8.83 -27.92
N LEU A 125 -6.40 -10.01 -27.92
CA LEU A 125 -6.43 -10.91 -26.78
C LEU A 125 -5.52 -12.10 -27.04
N THR A 126 -4.67 -12.45 -26.06
CA THR A 126 -3.74 -13.57 -26.21
C THR A 126 -3.73 -14.44 -24.94
N ASN A 127 -3.58 -15.77 -25.14
CA ASN A 127 -3.30 -16.72 -24.07
C ASN A 127 -2.07 -17.56 -24.46
N ASP A 128 -1.14 -17.73 -23.55
CA ASP A 128 0.13 -18.43 -23.79
C ASP A 128 0.86 -17.97 -25.08
N GLY A 129 0.81 -16.65 -25.33
CA GLY A 129 1.43 -16.03 -26.51
C GLY A 129 0.68 -16.26 -27.83
N LYS A 130 -0.47 -16.93 -27.83
CA LYS A 130 -1.30 -17.14 -29.02
C LYS A 130 -2.49 -16.18 -29.01
N GLU A 131 -2.76 -15.55 -30.14
CA GLU A 131 -3.95 -14.73 -30.31
C GLU A 131 -5.21 -15.60 -30.22
N THR A 132 -6.13 -15.20 -29.32
CA THR A 132 -7.41 -15.88 -29.10
C THR A 132 -8.59 -15.09 -29.63
N GLY A 133 -8.37 -13.79 -29.96
CA GLY A 133 -9.38 -12.94 -30.55
C GLY A 133 -8.97 -11.47 -30.56
N ARG A 134 -9.87 -10.67 -31.14
CA ARG A 134 -9.80 -9.22 -31.12
C ARG A 134 -11.14 -8.66 -30.73
N VAL A 135 -11.13 -7.53 -30.05
CA VAL A 135 -12.34 -6.78 -29.67
C VAL A 135 -12.15 -5.33 -30.03
N THR A 136 -13.25 -4.65 -30.30
CA THR A 136 -13.28 -3.20 -30.58
C THR A 136 -14.06 -2.46 -29.51
N ALA A 137 -13.61 -1.22 -29.19
CA ALA A 137 -14.26 -0.39 -28.18
C ALA A 137 -14.27 1.10 -28.56
N ASP A 138 -15.36 1.79 -28.19
CA ASP A 138 -15.42 3.24 -28.29
C ASP A 138 -14.39 3.88 -27.36
N LYS A 139 -14.30 3.41 -26.11
CA LYS A 139 -13.31 3.83 -25.10
C LYS A 139 -12.54 2.64 -24.57
N ILE A 140 -11.24 2.84 -24.28
CA ILE A 140 -10.38 1.86 -23.65
C ILE A 140 -9.87 2.43 -22.34
N LEU A 141 -9.96 1.65 -21.24
CA LEU A 141 -9.43 2.00 -19.93
C LEU A 141 -8.30 1.04 -19.55
N ILE A 142 -7.11 1.59 -19.28
CA ILE A 142 -5.95 0.85 -18.81
C ILE A 142 -5.91 0.92 -17.28
N ALA A 143 -6.06 -0.24 -16.62
CA ALA A 143 -6.09 -0.38 -15.15
C ALA A 143 -5.22 -1.57 -14.68
N THR A 144 -4.05 -1.75 -15.30
CA THR A 144 -3.14 -2.88 -15.11
C THR A 144 -2.35 -2.83 -13.82
N GLY A 145 -2.38 -1.70 -13.11
CA GLY A 145 -1.73 -1.53 -11.82
C GLY A 145 -0.20 -1.47 -11.90
N GLY A 146 0.46 -1.94 -10.84
CA GLY A 146 1.92 -1.97 -10.72
C GLY A 146 2.43 -3.37 -10.41
N TRP A 147 3.75 -3.56 -10.62
CA TRP A 147 4.45 -4.81 -10.35
C TRP A 147 5.67 -4.54 -9.46
N PRO A 148 6.08 -5.48 -8.56
CA PRO A 148 7.27 -5.28 -7.74
C PRO A 148 8.51 -4.98 -8.60
N ALA A 149 9.27 -3.94 -8.22
CA ALA A 149 10.54 -3.62 -8.84
C ALA A 149 11.64 -4.57 -8.36
N MET A 150 12.45 -5.05 -9.30
CA MET A 150 13.62 -5.91 -9.01
C MET A 150 14.86 -5.30 -9.65
N PRO A 151 16.01 -5.29 -8.97
CA PRO A 151 17.26 -4.85 -9.57
C PRO A 151 17.80 -5.92 -10.53
N ASP A 152 18.73 -5.52 -11.37
CA ASP A 152 19.53 -6.43 -12.19
C ASP A 152 20.87 -6.68 -11.47
N LEU A 153 21.04 -7.88 -10.91
CA LEU A 153 22.26 -8.29 -10.24
C LEU A 153 22.44 -9.82 -10.29
N PRO A 154 23.68 -10.31 -10.19
CA PRO A 154 23.96 -11.74 -10.14
C PRO A 154 23.24 -12.47 -9.00
N GLY A 155 22.49 -13.53 -9.33
CA GLY A 155 21.75 -14.34 -8.37
C GLY A 155 20.38 -13.79 -7.97
N ILE A 156 19.87 -12.78 -8.69
CA ILE A 156 18.55 -12.19 -8.42
C ILE A 156 17.41 -13.21 -8.52
N GLU A 157 17.58 -14.26 -9.30
CA GLU A 157 16.62 -15.36 -9.45
C GLU A 157 16.41 -16.18 -8.16
N HIS A 158 17.27 -15.99 -7.16
CA HIS A 158 17.13 -16.59 -5.84
C HIS A 158 16.34 -15.71 -4.86
N ALA A 159 16.09 -14.46 -5.22
CA ALA A 159 15.31 -13.55 -4.40
C ALA A 159 13.81 -13.63 -4.74
N ILE A 160 13.01 -13.26 -3.76
CA ILE A 160 11.55 -13.16 -3.88
C ILE A 160 11.10 -11.70 -3.80
N THR A 161 9.87 -11.45 -4.23
CA THR A 161 9.15 -10.20 -3.97
C THR A 161 7.98 -10.45 -3.00
N SER A 162 7.15 -9.42 -2.76
CA SER A 162 5.91 -9.59 -2.01
C SER A 162 4.95 -10.59 -2.68
N ASN A 163 5.03 -10.80 -4.00
CA ASN A 163 4.17 -11.76 -4.69
C ASN A 163 4.43 -13.18 -4.22
N GLU A 164 5.71 -13.59 -4.19
CA GLU A 164 6.14 -14.93 -3.80
C GLU A 164 6.06 -15.13 -2.29
N ALA A 165 6.27 -14.08 -1.50
CA ALA A 165 6.22 -14.12 -0.03
C ALA A 165 4.89 -14.67 0.52
N PHE A 166 3.78 -14.44 -0.19
CA PHE A 166 2.46 -14.98 0.18
C PHE A 166 2.28 -16.48 -0.06
N TYR A 167 3.20 -17.11 -0.78
CA TYR A 167 3.11 -18.50 -1.23
C TYR A 167 4.36 -19.33 -0.89
N LEU A 168 5.18 -18.86 0.05
CA LEU A 168 6.33 -19.62 0.53
C LEU A 168 5.85 -20.95 1.10
N PRO A 169 6.49 -22.07 0.74
CA PRO A 169 6.12 -23.39 1.24
C PRO A 169 6.40 -23.54 2.74
N GLU A 170 7.42 -22.83 3.23
CA GLU A 170 7.86 -22.85 4.62
C GLU A 170 8.19 -21.43 5.09
N LEU A 171 8.03 -21.16 6.38
CA LEU A 171 8.48 -19.93 7.00
C LEU A 171 10.03 -19.93 7.04
N PRO A 172 10.71 -18.95 6.40
CA PRO A 172 12.17 -18.89 6.47
C PRO A 172 12.60 -18.61 7.92
N ARG A 173 13.60 -19.33 8.42
CA ARG A 173 14.15 -19.05 9.76
C ARG A 173 14.90 -17.73 9.80
N ARG A 174 15.60 -17.37 8.69
CA ARG A 174 16.35 -16.13 8.52
C ARG A 174 15.93 -15.50 7.19
N ILE A 175 15.62 -14.23 7.21
CA ILE A 175 15.27 -13.49 5.99
C ILE A 175 15.97 -12.14 5.94
N VAL A 176 16.53 -11.82 4.77
CA VAL A 176 17.00 -10.48 4.44
C VAL A 176 15.95 -9.77 3.62
N ILE A 177 15.51 -8.59 4.05
CA ILE A 177 14.55 -7.76 3.33
C ILE A 177 15.27 -6.50 2.83
N ALA A 178 15.38 -6.33 1.52
CA ALA A 178 15.95 -5.16 0.88
C ALA A 178 14.85 -4.13 0.58
N GLY A 179 14.91 -2.97 1.23
CA GLY A 179 13.94 -1.88 1.07
C GLY A 179 13.61 -1.17 2.38
N GLY A 180 13.03 0.03 2.27
CA GLY A 180 12.64 0.85 3.43
C GLY A 180 11.25 1.45 3.29
N GLY A 181 10.48 1.08 2.26
CA GLY A 181 9.10 1.49 2.06
C GLY A 181 8.11 0.66 2.88
N TYR A 182 6.81 1.00 2.76
CA TYR A 182 5.75 0.36 3.56
C TYR A 182 5.70 -1.17 3.39
N ILE A 183 5.94 -1.72 2.19
CA ILE A 183 5.96 -3.17 1.97
C ILE A 183 7.08 -3.82 2.77
N ALA A 184 8.28 -3.23 2.75
CA ALA A 184 9.44 -3.77 3.45
C ALA A 184 9.22 -3.82 4.96
N VAL A 185 8.75 -2.73 5.56
CA VAL A 185 8.55 -2.65 7.03
C VAL A 185 7.38 -3.54 7.49
N GLU A 186 6.33 -3.69 6.68
CA GLU A 186 5.21 -4.58 6.99
C GLU A 186 5.65 -6.04 6.97
N PHE A 187 6.37 -6.49 5.93
CA PHE A 187 6.88 -7.87 5.87
C PHE A 187 7.94 -8.13 6.92
N ALA A 188 8.78 -7.14 7.26
CA ALA A 188 9.72 -7.28 8.37
C ALA A 188 8.98 -7.58 9.69
N GLY A 189 7.91 -6.85 10.00
CA GLY A 189 7.06 -7.11 11.15
C GLY A 189 6.37 -8.47 11.10
N ILE A 190 5.81 -8.84 9.94
CA ILE A 190 5.14 -10.14 9.74
C ILE A 190 6.10 -11.30 10.01
N PHE A 191 7.24 -11.35 9.31
CA PHE A 191 8.18 -12.47 9.47
C PHE A 191 8.76 -12.52 10.88
N ASN A 192 9.11 -11.37 11.47
CA ASN A 192 9.61 -11.29 12.84
C ASN A 192 8.58 -11.79 13.86
N GLY A 193 7.33 -11.33 13.78
CA GLY A 193 6.26 -11.75 14.68
C GLY A 193 5.86 -13.23 14.53
N LEU A 194 6.15 -13.85 13.38
CA LEU A 194 5.96 -15.28 13.16
C LEU A 194 7.20 -16.13 13.50
N GLY A 195 8.29 -15.51 13.99
CA GLY A 195 9.46 -16.21 14.52
C GLY A 195 10.70 -16.25 13.62
N SER A 196 10.70 -15.56 12.47
CA SER A 196 11.89 -15.43 11.63
C SER A 196 12.88 -14.41 12.23
N GLN A 197 14.18 -14.68 12.07
CA GLN A 197 15.22 -13.68 12.26
C GLN A 197 15.26 -12.75 11.04
N VAL A 198 14.97 -11.47 11.24
CA VAL A 198 14.82 -10.49 10.15
C VAL A 198 15.97 -9.50 10.16
N ILE A 199 16.66 -9.39 9.02
CA ILE A 199 17.59 -8.31 8.72
C ILE A 199 16.96 -7.45 7.63
N GLN A 200 16.68 -6.18 7.92
CA GLN A 200 16.18 -5.24 6.93
C GLN A 200 17.30 -4.28 6.51
N LEU A 201 17.59 -4.24 5.20
CA LEU A 201 18.63 -3.41 4.61
C LEU A 201 18.00 -2.22 3.88
N TYR A 202 18.44 -1.01 4.23
CA TYR A 202 17.99 0.20 3.55
C TYR A 202 19.14 1.17 3.28
N ARG A 203 19.26 1.62 2.02
CA ARG A 203 20.34 2.50 1.56
C ARG A 203 20.33 3.91 2.11
N SER A 204 19.14 4.43 2.47
CA SER A 204 18.98 5.79 2.98
C SER A 204 19.01 5.84 4.51
N GLU A 205 19.00 7.03 5.06
CA GLU A 205 19.18 7.31 6.50
C GLU A 205 18.04 6.81 7.39
N GLN A 206 16.79 6.75 6.88
CA GLN A 206 15.63 6.34 7.64
C GLN A 206 14.55 5.74 6.73
N ILE A 207 13.87 4.70 7.22
CA ILE A 207 12.74 4.02 6.57
C ILE A 207 11.54 4.95 6.33
N LEU A 208 10.54 4.48 5.59
CA LEU A 208 9.26 5.18 5.34
C LEU A 208 9.45 6.60 4.76
N ARG A 209 10.29 6.72 3.71
CA ARG A 209 10.46 7.99 3.00
C ARG A 209 9.11 8.56 2.55
N GLY A 210 8.89 9.86 2.80
CA GLY A 210 7.64 10.58 2.50
C GLY A 210 6.65 10.60 3.66
N PHE A 211 6.89 9.87 4.76
CA PHE A 211 6.13 10.01 5.99
C PHE A 211 6.75 11.07 6.91
N ASP A 212 5.96 11.55 7.87
CA ASP A 212 6.43 12.49 8.88
C ASP A 212 7.62 11.91 9.66
N GLN A 213 8.62 12.76 9.99
CA GLN A 213 9.88 12.30 10.59
C GLN A 213 9.65 11.60 11.94
N ASP A 214 8.73 12.10 12.77
CA ASP A 214 8.42 11.48 14.06
C ASP A 214 7.82 10.08 13.89
N ILE A 215 7.01 9.85 12.83
CA ILE A 215 6.51 8.53 12.45
C ILE A 215 7.67 7.60 12.12
N ARG A 216 8.57 8.04 11.23
CA ARG A 216 9.71 7.25 10.75
C ARG A 216 10.63 6.82 11.91
N ASP A 217 10.92 7.74 12.81
CA ASP A 217 11.79 7.50 13.97
C ASP A 217 11.13 6.58 14.99
N THR A 218 9.85 6.79 15.28
CA THR A 218 9.08 5.94 16.19
C THR A 218 9.00 4.50 15.67
N VAL A 219 8.62 4.31 14.41
CA VAL A 219 8.53 2.97 13.80
C VAL A 219 9.89 2.28 13.81
N ALA A 220 10.98 2.96 13.42
CA ALA A 220 12.31 2.37 13.44
C ALA A 220 12.76 1.96 14.84
N ALA A 221 12.42 2.76 15.87
CA ALA A 221 12.72 2.45 17.26
C ALA A 221 11.94 1.21 17.74
N GLU A 222 10.64 1.14 17.44
CA GLU A 222 9.79 0.01 17.85
C GLU A 222 10.19 -1.29 17.12
N MET A 223 10.51 -1.23 15.82
CA MET A 223 11.02 -2.39 15.07
C MET A 223 12.30 -2.97 15.69
N ARG A 224 13.24 -2.10 16.10
CA ARG A 224 14.47 -2.55 16.76
C ARG A 224 14.22 -3.15 18.13
N LYS A 225 13.27 -2.60 18.91
CA LYS A 225 12.86 -3.17 20.22
C LYS A 225 12.30 -4.59 20.07
N LYS A 226 11.58 -4.84 18.96
CA LYS A 226 11.02 -6.16 18.62
C LYS A 226 12.06 -7.14 18.04
N GLY A 227 13.33 -6.76 17.95
CA GLY A 227 14.43 -7.64 17.53
C GLY A 227 14.73 -7.64 16.04
N ILE A 228 14.09 -6.78 15.24
CA ILE A 228 14.44 -6.62 13.82
C ILE A 228 15.79 -5.91 13.70
N ASP A 229 16.77 -6.55 13.03
CA ASP A 229 18.05 -5.93 12.70
C ASP A 229 17.87 -4.94 11.53
N LEU A 230 17.41 -3.75 11.86
CA LEU A 230 17.18 -2.66 10.91
C LEU A 230 18.47 -1.90 10.65
N ARG A 231 19.07 -2.11 9.48
CA ARG A 231 20.30 -1.46 9.01
C ARG A 231 19.96 -0.39 7.97
N VAL A 232 20.16 0.86 8.36
CA VAL A 232 20.01 2.04 7.48
C VAL A 232 21.39 2.54 7.03
N ASN A 233 21.44 3.39 6.00
CA ASN A 233 22.71 3.85 5.38
C ASN A 233 23.62 2.69 4.97
N CYS A 234 23.06 1.53 4.62
CA CYS A 234 23.85 0.37 4.26
C CYS A 234 24.17 0.33 2.75
N SER A 235 25.25 -0.38 2.42
CA SER A 235 25.59 -0.68 1.03
C SER A 235 24.52 -1.53 0.36
N LEU A 236 24.35 -1.40 -0.95
CA LEU A 236 23.45 -2.22 -1.73
C LEU A 236 23.93 -3.68 -1.78
N ILE A 237 23.03 -4.59 -2.09
CA ILE A 237 23.36 -5.98 -2.39
C ILE A 237 23.99 -6.01 -3.78
N ALA A 238 25.20 -6.58 -3.88
CA ALA A 238 25.92 -6.75 -5.13
C ALA A 238 25.63 -8.09 -5.80
N ARG A 239 25.39 -9.16 -5.00
CA ARG A 239 25.11 -10.50 -5.51
C ARG A 239 24.48 -11.39 -4.44
N ILE A 240 23.81 -12.46 -4.90
CA ILE A 240 23.21 -13.49 -4.06
C ILE A 240 23.69 -14.85 -4.57
N ASP A 241 24.36 -15.63 -3.73
CA ASP A 241 24.88 -16.94 -4.10
C ASP A 241 24.14 -18.03 -3.32
N ARG A 242 23.60 -19.03 -4.02
CA ARG A 242 23.05 -20.23 -3.38
C ARG A 242 24.17 -21.12 -2.88
N GLN A 243 24.08 -21.53 -1.63
CA GLN A 243 25.07 -22.40 -0.99
C GLN A 243 24.70 -23.89 -1.15
N PRO A 244 25.65 -24.84 -0.97
CA PRO A 244 25.37 -26.27 -1.11
C PRO A 244 24.29 -26.81 -0.16
N ASP A 245 24.08 -26.20 0.99
CA ASP A 245 23.06 -26.58 1.98
C ASP A 245 21.67 -25.95 1.68
N GLY A 246 21.56 -25.17 0.58
CA GLY A 246 20.35 -24.51 0.15
C GLY A 246 20.19 -23.09 0.71
N SER A 247 21.00 -22.67 1.66
CA SER A 247 21.02 -21.28 2.16
C SER A 247 21.52 -20.30 1.10
N LEU A 248 21.35 -19.01 1.35
CA LEU A 248 21.79 -17.92 0.48
C LEU A 248 22.87 -17.10 1.17
N LEU A 249 23.93 -16.76 0.43
CA LEU A 249 24.95 -15.81 0.84
C LEU A 249 24.73 -14.50 0.10
N VAL A 250 24.30 -13.49 0.82
CA VAL A 250 24.13 -12.11 0.32
C VAL A 250 25.44 -11.38 0.48
N THR A 251 26.01 -10.87 -0.61
CA THR A 251 27.22 -10.04 -0.59
C THR A 251 26.85 -8.61 -0.94
N GLN A 252 27.17 -7.65 -0.07
CA GLN A 252 26.98 -6.23 -0.32
C GLN A 252 28.16 -5.63 -1.08
N GLU A 253 27.97 -4.47 -1.73
CA GLU A 253 29.01 -3.77 -2.50
C GLU A 253 30.28 -3.45 -1.68
N ASN A 254 30.14 -3.24 -0.37
CA ASN A 254 31.26 -2.99 0.55
C ASN A 254 32.00 -4.28 0.98
N GLY A 255 31.62 -5.44 0.44
CA GLY A 255 32.19 -6.75 0.78
C GLY A 255 31.60 -7.43 2.02
N THR A 256 30.68 -6.81 2.72
CA THR A 256 29.98 -7.45 3.86
C THR A 256 29.12 -8.60 3.36
N THR A 257 29.15 -9.73 4.06
CA THR A 257 28.34 -10.91 3.73
C THR A 257 27.30 -11.20 4.80
N ILE A 258 26.15 -11.73 4.38
CA ILE A 258 25.03 -12.14 5.26
C ILE A 258 24.54 -13.50 4.77
N GLU A 259 24.56 -14.49 5.66
CA GLU A 259 23.94 -15.79 5.39
C GLU A 259 22.46 -15.78 5.80
N THR A 260 21.59 -16.27 4.94
CA THR A 260 20.13 -16.22 5.13
C THR A 260 19.45 -17.40 4.41
N ASP A 261 18.18 -17.66 4.73
CA ASP A 261 17.39 -18.70 4.07
C ASP A 261 16.53 -18.12 2.94
N ALA A 262 16.24 -16.80 3.00
CA ALA A 262 15.49 -16.10 1.96
C ALA A 262 15.97 -14.65 1.81
N VAL A 263 15.81 -14.09 0.61
CA VAL A 263 16.04 -12.68 0.30
C VAL A 263 14.80 -12.12 -0.35
N MET A 264 14.22 -11.07 0.23
CA MET A 264 13.05 -10.39 -0.31
C MET A 264 13.39 -8.98 -0.76
N TYR A 265 13.06 -8.63 -2.00
CA TYR A 265 13.11 -7.26 -2.49
C TYR A 265 11.76 -6.55 -2.36
N ALA A 266 11.79 -5.38 -1.71
CA ALA A 266 10.65 -4.49 -1.54
C ALA A 266 11.09 -3.03 -1.74
N ILE A 267 11.70 -2.76 -2.90
CA ILE A 267 12.36 -1.48 -3.25
C ILE A 267 11.46 -0.51 -4.02
N GLY A 268 10.25 -0.92 -4.35
CA GLY A 268 9.26 -0.13 -5.08
C GLY A 268 8.37 -0.99 -5.96
N ARG A 269 7.53 -0.30 -6.73
CA ARG A 269 6.61 -0.92 -7.71
C ARG A 269 6.64 -0.12 -8.99
N ASP A 270 6.89 -0.80 -10.10
CA ASP A 270 6.88 -0.22 -11.44
C ASP A 270 5.49 -0.29 -12.04
N PRO A 271 5.07 0.69 -12.87
CA PRO A 271 3.84 0.62 -13.65
C PRO A 271 3.82 -0.62 -14.56
N LYS A 272 2.72 -1.38 -14.57
CA LYS A 272 2.59 -2.59 -15.42
C LYS A 272 2.14 -2.18 -16.83
N THR A 273 3.07 -1.61 -17.61
CA THR A 273 2.84 -1.09 -18.98
C THR A 273 3.53 -1.90 -20.07
N LYS A 274 4.49 -2.77 -19.71
CA LYS A 274 5.30 -3.52 -20.69
C LYS A 274 4.47 -4.52 -21.51
N GLY A 275 4.71 -4.55 -22.83
CA GLY A 275 4.07 -5.50 -23.77
C GLY A 275 2.61 -5.20 -24.04
N MET A 276 2.21 -3.92 -24.02
CA MET A 276 0.86 -3.46 -24.33
C MET A 276 0.77 -2.60 -25.60
N ASN A 277 1.88 -2.39 -26.32
CA ASN A 277 2.01 -1.55 -27.52
C ASN A 277 1.58 -0.09 -27.31
N LEU A 278 1.78 0.46 -26.12
CA LEU A 278 1.29 1.80 -25.74
C LEU A 278 1.92 2.89 -26.59
N ALA A 279 3.23 2.85 -26.77
CA ALA A 279 3.97 3.84 -27.55
C ALA A 279 3.60 3.78 -29.06
N GLU A 280 3.39 2.59 -29.58
CA GLU A 280 3.02 2.34 -30.98
C GLU A 280 1.64 2.91 -31.30
N VAL A 281 0.74 2.91 -30.33
CA VAL A 281 -0.61 3.50 -30.45
C VAL A 281 -0.62 5.00 -30.14
N GLY A 282 0.50 5.55 -29.64
CA GLY A 282 0.66 6.97 -29.35
C GLY A 282 0.38 7.37 -27.90
N VAL A 283 0.28 6.41 -26.97
CA VAL A 283 0.15 6.68 -25.53
C VAL A 283 1.51 7.09 -24.96
N THR A 284 1.58 8.27 -24.36
CA THR A 284 2.81 8.83 -23.78
C THR A 284 3.07 8.24 -22.39
N LEU A 285 4.30 7.81 -22.16
CA LEU A 285 4.79 7.34 -20.87
C LEU A 285 5.82 8.34 -20.30
N ASP A 286 5.94 8.36 -18.98
CA ASP A 286 7.01 9.09 -18.30
C ASP A 286 8.32 8.26 -18.23
N GLU A 287 9.34 8.81 -17.55
CA GLU A 287 10.68 8.21 -17.44
C GLU A 287 10.70 6.86 -16.71
N ILE A 288 9.72 6.60 -15.84
CA ILE A 288 9.58 5.32 -15.12
C ILE A 288 8.60 4.36 -15.81
N GLY A 289 8.07 4.74 -16.96
CA GLY A 289 7.12 3.95 -17.74
C GLY A 289 5.67 4.04 -17.27
N ALA A 290 5.30 5.03 -16.46
CA ALA A 290 3.91 5.28 -16.08
C ALA A 290 3.15 6.03 -17.19
N ILE A 291 1.87 5.74 -17.32
CA ILE A 291 1.01 6.41 -18.31
C ILE A 291 0.71 7.84 -17.84
N ILE A 292 1.05 8.82 -18.67
CA ILE A 292 0.74 10.23 -18.43
C ILE A 292 -0.74 10.46 -18.75
N ILE A 293 -1.47 11.04 -17.80
CA ILE A 293 -2.90 11.36 -17.93
C ILE A 293 -3.20 12.80 -17.50
N ASP A 294 -4.29 13.34 -18.06
CA ASP A 294 -4.88 14.60 -17.59
C ASP A 294 -5.78 14.38 -16.33
N ASP A 295 -6.50 15.43 -15.91
CA ASP A 295 -7.39 15.37 -14.74
C ASP A 295 -8.70 14.60 -15.01
N ASP A 296 -9.03 14.32 -16.26
CA ASP A 296 -10.13 13.48 -16.70
C ASP A 296 -9.70 12.03 -16.97
N PHE A 297 -8.49 11.64 -16.53
CA PHE A 297 -7.87 10.32 -16.72
C PHE A 297 -7.54 9.97 -18.16
N ARG A 298 -7.56 10.94 -19.09
CA ARG A 298 -7.30 10.74 -20.51
C ARG A 298 -5.80 10.72 -20.77
N THR A 299 -5.38 9.81 -21.63
CA THR A 299 -4.00 9.76 -22.14
C THR A 299 -3.79 10.74 -23.30
N SER A 300 -2.62 10.71 -23.91
CA SER A 300 -2.35 11.45 -25.17
C SER A 300 -3.25 11.01 -26.35
N VAL A 301 -3.92 9.85 -26.23
CA VAL A 301 -4.88 9.33 -27.23
C VAL A 301 -6.30 9.59 -26.71
N PRO A 302 -7.16 10.34 -27.44
CA PRO A 302 -8.41 10.89 -26.89
C PRO A 302 -9.42 9.89 -26.32
N ASN A 303 -9.45 8.65 -26.79
CA ASN A 303 -10.38 7.62 -26.37
C ASN A 303 -9.72 6.54 -25.49
N ILE A 304 -8.43 6.71 -25.15
CA ILE A 304 -7.71 5.83 -24.23
C ILE A 304 -7.49 6.54 -22.90
N PHE A 305 -7.87 5.87 -21.82
CA PHE A 305 -7.81 6.37 -20.45
C PHE A 305 -6.95 5.44 -19.59
N ALA A 306 -6.44 5.95 -18.47
CA ALA A 306 -5.73 5.11 -17.50
C ALA A 306 -6.01 5.59 -16.08
N LEU A 307 -5.99 4.64 -15.10
CA LEU A 307 -6.15 4.94 -13.68
C LEU A 307 -5.44 3.92 -12.78
N GLY A 308 -5.27 4.29 -11.52
CA GLY A 308 -4.61 3.48 -10.50
C GLY A 308 -3.09 3.48 -10.67
N ASP A 309 -2.42 2.45 -10.12
CA ASP A 309 -0.95 2.38 -9.99
C ASP A 309 -0.20 2.52 -11.33
N VAL A 310 -0.84 2.21 -12.45
CA VAL A 310 -0.25 2.33 -13.78
C VAL A 310 0.07 3.79 -14.18
N THR A 311 -0.57 4.77 -13.51
CA THR A 311 -0.32 6.20 -13.68
C THR A 311 0.69 6.77 -12.67
N HIS A 312 1.10 5.97 -11.69
CA HIS A 312 2.05 6.31 -10.63
C HIS A 312 1.72 7.57 -9.80
N ARG A 313 0.45 8.02 -9.79
CA ARG A 313 0.03 9.18 -8.96
C ARG A 313 -0.03 8.80 -7.48
N PHE A 314 -0.92 7.86 -7.11
CA PHE A 314 -1.06 7.32 -5.76
C PHE A 314 -1.34 5.82 -5.82
N GLN A 315 -0.43 5.01 -5.30
CA GLN A 315 -0.53 3.54 -5.34
C GLN A 315 -1.34 3.00 -4.15
N LEU A 316 -2.62 3.39 -4.08
CA LEU A 316 -3.56 3.00 -3.03
C LEU A 316 -4.86 2.48 -3.63
N THR A 317 -5.32 1.33 -3.15
CA THR A 317 -6.59 0.72 -3.59
C THR A 317 -7.79 1.66 -3.52
N PRO A 318 -8.03 2.41 -2.41
CA PRO A 318 -9.14 3.35 -2.35
C PRO A 318 -9.04 4.49 -3.37
N VAL A 319 -7.83 4.91 -3.73
CA VAL A 319 -7.60 5.94 -4.76
C VAL A 319 -8.01 5.40 -6.12
N ALA A 320 -7.52 4.22 -6.53
CA ALA A 320 -7.91 3.62 -7.81
C ALA A 320 -9.43 3.41 -7.91
N ILE A 321 -10.11 3.11 -6.79
CA ILE A 321 -11.58 2.99 -6.73
C ILE A 321 -12.24 4.36 -6.91
N ALA A 322 -11.74 5.42 -6.27
CA ALA A 322 -12.28 6.77 -6.38
C ALA A 322 -12.04 7.35 -7.79
N GLU A 323 -10.87 7.12 -8.37
CA GLU A 323 -10.57 7.46 -9.77
C GLU A 323 -11.55 6.78 -10.74
N ALA A 324 -11.83 5.48 -10.54
CA ALA A 324 -12.80 4.75 -11.35
C ALA A 324 -14.22 5.33 -11.22
N MET A 325 -14.62 5.79 -10.04
CA MET A 325 -15.90 6.48 -9.83
C MET A 325 -15.95 7.82 -10.56
N ALA A 326 -14.89 8.63 -10.47
CA ALA A 326 -14.80 9.92 -11.15
C ALA A 326 -14.78 9.73 -12.68
N PHE A 327 -13.95 8.83 -13.20
CA PHE A 327 -13.90 8.46 -14.60
C PHE A 327 -15.28 8.06 -15.15
N THR A 328 -15.96 7.14 -14.50
CA THR A 328 -17.23 6.62 -14.99
C THR A 328 -18.36 7.64 -14.87
N ALA A 329 -18.36 8.49 -13.84
CA ALA A 329 -19.31 9.59 -13.70
C ALA A 329 -19.16 10.59 -14.85
N THR A 330 -17.92 10.94 -15.21
CA THR A 330 -17.59 11.86 -16.30
C THR A 330 -17.94 11.25 -17.66
N GLN A 331 -17.52 10.01 -17.95
CA GLN A 331 -17.59 9.44 -19.29
C GLN A 331 -18.96 8.82 -19.63
N PHE A 332 -19.76 8.38 -18.64
CA PHE A 332 -20.99 7.62 -18.87
C PHE A 332 -22.22 8.17 -18.17
N ALA A 333 -22.08 9.04 -17.16
CA ALA A 333 -23.21 9.61 -16.43
C ALA A 333 -23.44 11.11 -16.73
N ASN A 334 -22.65 11.69 -17.63
CA ASN A 334 -22.67 13.14 -17.96
C ASN A 334 -22.54 14.01 -16.68
N ARG A 335 -21.69 13.58 -15.73
CA ARG A 335 -21.40 14.29 -14.48
C ARG A 335 -19.90 14.52 -14.37
N PRO A 336 -19.36 15.64 -14.89
CA PRO A 336 -17.94 15.95 -14.76
C PRO A 336 -17.49 15.86 -13.29
N THR A 337 -16.55 14.98 -13.02
CA THR A 337 -16.07 14.70 -11.67
C THR A 337 -14.56 14.55 -11.71
N THR A 338 -13.86 15.35 -10.91
CA THR A 338 -12.41 15.26 -10.74
C THR A 338 -12.06 14.56 -9.40
N MET A 339 -10.89 13.97 -9.33
CA MET A 339 -10.38 13.38 -8.09
C MET A 339 -9.67 14.45 -7.26
N ASP A 340 -10.02 14.58 -5.98
CA ASP A 340 -9.26 15.38 -5.02
C ASP A 340 -8.26 14.49 -4.28
N TYR A 341 -6.98 14.67 -4.59
CA TYR A 341 -5.87 13.91 -4.02
C TYR A 341 -5.32 14.49 -2.71
N ARG A 342 -5.93 15.56 -2.17
CA ARG A 342 -5.51 16.14 -0.90
C ARG A 342 -6.03 15.33 0.28
N ASP A 343 -5.23 15.25 1.34
CA ASP A 343 -5.61 14.72 2.65
C ASP A 343 -6.13 13.27 2.57
N ILE A 344 -5.46 12.41 1.79
CA ILE A 344 -5.80 10.99 1.68
C ILE A 344 -5.33 10.26 2.93
N PRO A 345 -6.24 9.70 3.76
CA PRO A 345 -5.84 8.89 4.89
C PRO A 345 -5.08 7.64 4.44
N THR A 346 -3.97 7.38 5.08
CA THR A 346 -3.08 6.26 4.74
C THR A 346 -2.70 5.51 6.01
N ALA A 347 -2.63 4.18 5.91
CA ALA A 347 -2.12 3.32 6.98
C ALA A 347 -0.96 2.47 6.50
N VAL A 348 0.01 2.24 7.39
CA VAL A 348 1.05 1.22 7.23
C VAL A 348 0.88 0.22 8.37
N PHE A 349 0.75 -1.05 8.01
CA PHE A 349 0.47 -2.10 8.98
C PHE A 349 1.76 -2.70 9.55
N THR A 350 2.63 -1.81 10.05
CA THR A 350 3.76 -2.14 10.92
C THR A 350 3.27 -2.64 12.28
N GLN A 351 4.18 -3.00 13.15
CA GLN A 351 3.91 -3.36 14.56
C GLN A 351 4.80 -2.51 15.46
N PRO A 352 4.19 -1.44 16.07
CA PRO A 352 2.80 -0.97 15.99
C PRO A 352 2.43 -0.34 14.63
N PRO A 353 1.12 -0.31 14.27
CA PRO A 353 0.67 0.25 13.00
C PRO A 353 0.76 1.79 12.97
N VAL A 354 0.84 2.31 11.74
CA VAL A 354 0.85 3.75 11.43
C VAL A 354 -0.47 4.16 10.82
N GLY A 355 -0.96 5.33 11.20
CA GLY A 355 -2.01 6.06 10.49
C GLY A 355 -1.56 7.50 10.23
N THR A 356 -1.85 8.04 9.05
CA THR A 356 -1.48 9.40 8.67
C THR A 356 -2.52 10.02 7.74
N CYS A 357 -2.76 11.31 7.87
CA CYS A 357 -3.61 12.10 6.98
C CYS A 357 -3.13 13.55 6.94
N GLY A 358 -3.16 14.17 5.76
CA GLY A 358 -2.72 15.54 5.56
C GLY A 358 -1.21 15.69 5.44
N LEU A 359 -0.70 16.89 5.74
CA LEU A 359 0.69 17.26 5.52
C LEU A 359 1.60 16.71 6.63
N THR A 360 2.81 16.33 6.25
CA THR A 360 3.92 16.13 7.19
C THR A 360 4.38 17.49 7.75
N GLU A 361 5.10 17.48 8.87
CA GLU A 361 5.66 18.73 9.43
C GLU A 361 6.57 19.45 8.44
N HIS A 362 7.38 18.69 7.69
CA HIS A 362 8.26 19.24 6.65
C HIS A 362 7.46 19.96 5.57
N GLU A 363 6.46 19.32 4.98
CA GLU A 363 5.60 19.91 3.95
C GLU A 363 4.80 21.11 4.47
N ALA A 364 4.35 21.06 5.73
CA ALA A 364 3.65 22.17 6.34
C ALA A 364 4.56 23.40 6.54
N ARG A 365 5.83 23.17 6.96
CA ARG A 365 6.81 24.27 7.09
C ARG A 365 7.20 24.90 5.75
N GLU A 366 7.13 24.16 4.66
CA GLU A 366 7.39 24.71 3.32
C GLU A 366 6.22 25.54 2.80
N ARG A 367 4.98 25.30 3.24
CA ARG A 367 3.76 25.89 2.66
C ARG A 367 3.11 26.95 3.54
N TYR A 368 3.46 27.01 4.85
CA TYR A 368 2.84 27.89 5.85
C TYR A 368 3.92 28.68 6.59
N ASP A 369 3.67 29.96 6.83
CA ASP A 369 4.61 30.87 7.53
C ASP A 369 4.89 30.41 8.96
N GLU A 370 3.84 30.00 9.68
CA GLU A 370 3.94 29.52 11.05
C GLU A 370 3.00 28.34 11.28
N ILE A 371 3.53 27.30 11.92
CA ILE A 371 2.75 26.15 12.36
C ILE A 371 2.99 25.85 13.82
N ASP A 372 1.96 25.30 14.47
CA ASP A 372 2.03 24.72 15.81
C ASP A 372 2.00 23.20 15.72
N ILE A 373 2.88 22.56 16.48
CA ILE A 373 2.98 21.11 16.56
C ILE A 373 2.48 20.67 17.93
N TYR A 374 1.53 19.75 17.95
CA TYR A 374 1.08 19.07 19.15
C TYR A 374 1.50 17.62 19.07
N LYS A 375 2.15 17.11 20.11
CA LYS A 375 2.70 15.75 20.13
C LYS A 375 2.50 15.12 21.50
N ALA A 376 2.03 13.88 21.52
CA ALA A 376 1.97 13.02 22.68
C ALA A 376 2.75 11.72 22.39
N ASP A 377 3.47 11.25 23.38
CA ASP A 377 4.19 9.97 23.36
C ASP A 377 3.99 9.30 24.73
N PHE A 378 3.29 8.17 24.75
CA PHE A 378 2.91 7.50 25.98
C PHE A 378 2.90 5.97 25.82
N ARG A 379 2.91 5.29 26.96
CA ARG A 379 2.68 3.85 27.03
C ARG A 379 1.18 3.59 27.04
N PRO A 380 0.59 2.91 26.06
CA PRO A 380 -0.83 2.64 26.05
C PRO A 380 -1.26 1.74 27.20
N MET A 381 -2.48 1.91 27.70
CA MET A 381 -2.97 1.22 28.88
C MET A 381 -2.93 -0.30 28.74
N ILE A 382 -3.16 -0.83 27.53
CA ILE A 382 -3.10 -2.27 27.24
C ILE A 382 -1.73 -2.88 27.56
N HIS A 383 -0.65 -2.10 27.54
CA HIS A 383 0.71 -2.57 27.81
C HIS A 383 1.14 -2.41 29.27
N THR A 384 0.31 -1.78 30.13
CA THR A 384 0.71 -1.50 31.53
C THR A 384 0.82 -2.75 32.38
N LEU A 385 -0.08 -3.70 32.23
CA LEU A 385 -0.10 -4.95 32.99
C LEU A 385 0.80 -6.03 32.36
N GLY A 386 0.80 -6.12 31.04
CA GLY A 386 1.56 -7.15 30.31
C GLY A 386 3.06 -6.88 30.18
N GLY A 387 3.53 -5.71 30.60
CA GLY A 387 4.96 -5.40 30.62
C GLY A 387 5.56 -4.96 29.29
N SER A 388 4.81 -4.92 28.17
CA SER A 388 5.33 -4.43 26.89
C SER A 388 5.87 -3.00 26.98
N SER A 389 6.99 -2.73 26.31
CA SER A 389 7.62 -1.43 26.23
C SER A 389 7.18 -0.62 25.01
N GLU A 390 6.23 -1.13 24.23
CA GLU A 390 5.69 -0.46 23.05
C GLU A 390 5.06 0.88 23.42
N ARG A 391 5.29 1.88 22.57
CA ARG A 391 4.78 3.24 22.78
C ARG A 391 3.82 3.63 21.67
N THR A 392 2.86 4.47 22.05
CA THR A 392 1.99 5.16 21.12
C THR A 392 2.47 6.59 20.96
N MET A 393 2.60 7.06 19.73
CA MET A 393 2.92 8.45 19.40
C MET A 393 1.77 9.04 18.57
N MET A 394 1.35 10.25 18.92
CA MET A 394 0.34 11.01 18.18
C MET A 394 0.82 12.43 17.94
N LYS A 395 0.48 12.98 16.77
CA LYS A 395 0.91 14.31 16.36
C LYS A 395 -0.18 15.00 15.56
N LEU A 396 -0.42 16.28 15.88
CA LEU A 396 -1.19 17.21 15.06
C LEU A 396 -0.29 18.36 14.59
N ILE A 397 -0.52 18.76 13.35
CA ILE A 397 0.13 19.89 12.70
C ILE A 397 -0.96 20.92 12.42
N VAL A 398 -0.79 22.14 12.90
CA VAL A 398 -1.82 23.19 12.88
C VAL A 398 -1.25 24.46 12.26
N ASP A 399 -1.99 25.09 11.35
CA ASP A 399 -1.69 26.44 10.86
C ASP A 399 -1.94 27.46 11.98
N ALA A 400 -0.89 28.10 12.46
CA ALA A 400 -0.99 29.04 13.57
C ALA A 400 -1.87 30.27 13.26
N LYS A 401 -2.05 30.62 11.97
CA LYS A 401 -2.86 31.76 11.55
C LYS A 401 -4.35 31.47 11.49
N THR A 402 -4.73 30.29 10.99
CA THR A 402 -6.14 29.93 10.73
C THR A 402 -6.67 28.91 11.74
N ASP A 403 -5.83 28.38 12.59
CA ASP A 403 -6.11 27.29 13.53
C ASP A 403 -6.52 25.97 12.84
N ARG A 404 -6.39 25.84 11.50
CA ARG A 404 -6.72 24.62 10.77
C ARG A 404 -5.75 23.49 11.08
N VAL A 405 -6.28 22.30 11.30
CA VAL A 405 -5.48 21.08 11.37
C VAL A 405 -5.07 20.69 9.95
N LEU A 406 -3.76 20.72 9.69
CA LEU A 406 -3.14 20.46 8.41
C LEU A 406 -2.71 19.00 8.24
N GLY A 407 -2.41 18.33 9.34
CA GLY A 407 -1.98 16.94 9.37
C GLY A 407 -2.20 16.28 10.72
N ALA A 408 -2.46 14.98 10.68
CA ALA A 408 -2.57 14.12 11.84
C ALA A 408 -1.83 12.81 11.60
N HIS A 409 -1.00 12.41 12.56
CA HIS A 409 -0.13 11.26 12.46
C HIS A 409 -0.18 10.43 13.73
N MET A 410 -0.19 9.11 13.62
CA MET A 410 -0.21 8.21 14.76
C MET A 410 0.63 6.97 14.48
N VAL A 411 1.39 6.55 15.49
CA VAL A 411 1.98 5.20 15.59
C VAL A 411 1.38 4.58 16.84
N GLY A 412 0.70 3.45 16.71
CA GLY A 412 0.08 2.77 17.84
C GLY A 412 -1.08 1.89 17.42
N HIS A 413 -1.60 1.12 18.35
CA HIS A 413 -2.72 0.23 18.13
C HIS A 413 -3.93 1.00 17.54
N ASP A 414 -4.61 0.41 16.57
CA ASP A 414 -5.77 0.98 15.87
C ASP A 414 -5.51 2.30 15.10
N ALA A 415 -4.24 2.68 14.86
CA ALA A 415 -3.91 3.94 14.18
C ALA A 415 -4.66 4.14 12.86
N GLY A 416 -4.80 3.09 12.05
CA GLY A 416 -5.53 3.16 10.77
C GLY A 416 -7.02 3.45 10.95
N GLU A 417 -7.66 2.84 11.96
CA GLU A 417 -9.09 3.03 12.25
C GLU A 417 -9.34 4.44 12.80
N ILE A 418 -8.48 4.92 13.70
CA ILE A 418 -8.58 6.25 14.31
C ILE A 418 -8.36 7.34 13.26
N ILE A 419 -7.30 7.24 12.47
CA ILE A 419 -6.96 8.24 11.44
C ILE A 419 -8.01 8.28 10.31
N GLN A 420 -8.73 7.20 10.02
CA GLN A 420 -9.85 7.25 9.09
C GLN A 420 -10.92 8.27 9.53
N GLY A 421 -11.26 8.30 10.82
CA GLY A 421 -12.21 9.29 11.37
C GLY A 421 -11.63 10.70 11.39
N ILE A 422 -10.38 10.87 11.81
CA ILE A 422 -9.68 12.17 11.82
C ILE A 422 -9.53 12.73 10.40
N GLY A 423 -9.31 11.89 9.40
CA GLY A 423 -9.24 12.31 8.00
C GLY A 423 -10.51 12.98 7.50
N ILE A 424 -11.70 12.56 7.98
CA ILE A 424 -12.96 13.25 7.69
C ILE A 424 -12.95 14.68 8.27
N ALA A 425 -12.51 14.84 9.50
CA ALA A 425 -12.43 16.16 10.15
C ALA A 425 -11.45 17.09 9.39
N ILE A 426 -10.26 16.61 9.01
CA ILE A 426 -9.29 17.37 8.20
C ILE A 426 -9.90 17.76 6.86
N LYS A 427 -10.58 16.85 6.18
CA LYS A 427 -11.25 17.12 4.89
C LYS A 427 -12.34 18.18 5.01
N CYS A 428 -13.03 18.24 6.14
CA CYS A 428 -14.01 19.30 6.46
C CYS A 428 -13.36 20.63 6.88
N GLY A 429 -12.03 20.70 7.00
CA GLY A 429 -11.30 21.89 7.40
C GLY A 429 -11.39 22.21 8.90
N ALA A 430 -11.51 21.18 9.74
CA ALA A 430 -11.61 21.33 11.18
C ALA A 430 -10.42 22.08 11.78
N THR A 431 -10.70 22.91 12.81
CA THR A 431 -9.71 23.68 13.54
C THR A 431 -9.27 22.97 14.81
N LYS A 432 -8.10 23.35 15.36
CA LYS A 432 -7.61 22.85 16.64
C LYS A 432 -8.59 23.19 17.78
N ALA A 433 -9.19 24.35 17.74
CA ALA A 433 -10.23 24.74 18.70
C ALA A 433 -11.43 23.80 18.69
N GLN A 434 -11.83 23.28 17.49
CA GLN A 434 -12.90 22.29 17.37
C GLN A 434 -12.47 20.91 17.90
N PHE A 435 -11.23 20.49 17.67
CA PHE A 435 -10.67 19.30 18.31
C PHE A 435 -10.73 19.44 19.83
N ASP A 436 -10.28 20.59 20.36
CA ASP A 436 -10.25 20.87 21.79
C ASP A 436 -11.64 20.97 22.44
N ALA A 437 -12.64 21.39 21.68
CA ALA A 437 -14.03 21.47 22.16
C ALA A 437 -14.77 20.12 22.13
N THR A 438 -14.19 19.13 21.42
CA THR A 438 -14.78 17.79 21.33
C THR A 438 -14.56 17.04 22.64
N VAL A 439 -15.65 16.49 23.20
CA VAL A 439 -15.57 15.65 24.41
C VAL A 439 -14.89 14.31 24.06
N ALA A 440 -13.88 13.96 24.84
CA ALA A 440 -13.11 12.73 24.66
C ALA A 440 -13.92 11.48 25.00
N ILE A 441 -13.61 10.38 24.34
CA ILE A 441 -14.07 9.03 24.74
C ILE A 441 -13.02 8.47 25.72
N HIS A 442 -13.36 8.39 26.99
CA HIS A 442 -12.47 7.91 28.04
C HIS A 442 -12.84 6.51 28.52
N PRO A 443 -11.86 5.58 28.74
CA PRO A 443 -10.44 5.71 28.39
C PRO A 443 -10.12 5.12 27.02
N THR A 444 -9.58 5.91 26.12
CA THR A 444 -9.10 5.47 24.80
C THR A 444 -7.80 6.17 24.44
N ALA A 445 -6.98 5.56 23.53
CA ALA A 445 -5.83 6.27 23.00
C ALA A 445 -6.23 7.48 22.14
N ALA A 446 -7.35 7.38 21.42
CA ALA A 446 -7.83 8.44 20.51
C ALA A 446 -8.15 9.75 21.20
N GLU A 447 -8.42 9.74 22.52
CA GLU A 447 -8.70 10.97 23.29
C GLU A 447 -7.52 11.96 23.29
N GLU A 448 -6.29 11.49 23.06
CA GLU A 448 -5.12 12.37 22.95
C GLU A 448 -5.27 13.40 21.84
N PHE A 449 -5.91 13.07 20.72
CA PHE A 449 -6.15 14.03 19.65
C PHE A 449 -7.00 15.25 20.08
N VAL A 450 -7.79 15.13 21.12
CA VAL A 450 -8.64 16.21 21.67
C VAL A 450 -8.17 16.72 23.03
N THR A 451 -7.11 16.12 23.60
CA THR A 451 -6.55 16.51 24.91
C THR A 451 -5.16 17.14 24.82
N MET A 452 -4.45 17.05 23.71
CA MET A 452 -3.18 17.76 23.48
C MET A 452 -3.41 19.27 23.41
N ARG A 453 -3.21 19.99 24.54
CA ARG A 453 -3.49 21.44 24.69
C ARG A 453 -2.27 22.34 24.50
N THR A 454 -1.07 21.80 24.73
CA THR A 454 0.16 22.58 24.73
C THR A 454 0.98 22.24 23.50
N PRO A 455 1.29 23.18 22.61
CA PRO A 455 2.15 22.94 21.49
C PRO A 455 3.60 22.68 21.94
N VAL A 456 4.32 21.89 21.15
CA VAL A 456 5.77 21.71 21.32
C VAL A 456 6.44 23.09 21.17
N PRO A 457 7.42 23.46 22.03
CA PRO A 457 8.11 24.73 21.91
C PRO A 457 8.69 24.91 20.50
N ARG A 458 8.41 26.03 19.85
CA ARG A 458 9.00 26.38 18.55
C ARG A 458 10.51 26.53 18.73
N LEU A 459 11.28 25.80 17.94
CA LEU A 459 12.74 26.05 17.87
C LEU A 459 12.91 27.50 17.38
N LYS A 460 13.56 28.34 18.20
CA LYS A 460 13.99 29.67 17.73
C LYS A 460 14.91 29.43 16.54
N GLN A 461 14.53 29.91 15.36
CA GLN A 461 15.49 30.03 14.26
C GLN A 461 16.67 30.82 14.82
N ALA A 462 17.86 30.24 14.80
CA ALA A 462 19.06 31.01 15.07
C ALA A 462 19.06 32.13 14.04
N ALA A 463 19.01 33.38 14.52
CA ALA A 463 19.17 34.52 13.67
C ALA A 463 20.59 34.42 13.05
N GLU A 464 20.64 34.18 11.73
CA GLU A 464 21.89 34.32 10.95
C GLU A 464 22.36 35.78 10.93
#